data_7ae6622e383336fa2176e46362d26a58
#
_entry.id   7ae6622e383336fa2176e46362d26a58
#
_cell.length_a   1.000
_cell.length_b   1.000
_cell.length_c   1.000
_cell.angle_alpha   90.00
_cell.angle_beta   90.00
_cell.angle_gamma   90.00
#
_symmetry.space_group_name_H-M   'P 1'
#
loop_
_entity.id
_entity.type
_entity.pdbx_description
1 polymer ?
#
loop_
_entity_poly.entity_id
_entity_poly.type
_entity_poly.pdbx_seq_one_letter_code
_entity_poly.pdbx_strand_id
1 'polypeptide(L)'
;MEELFFPGVGANFTICRMPVGANDFSRDWYSYDEVDGDFTMEHFTIANDQQTLIPFIKNAQKYQPDLRLWASPWCPPAWMKYNKHYASAYTGENYDEKYRNGLPADKV
;
A
#
# COMPACT_ATOMS: atom_id res chain seq x y z
N MET A 1 -4.65 -21.15 3.16
CA MET A 1 -3.20 -21.00 2.84
C MET A 1 -2.68 -22.19 2.07
N GLU A 2 -2.87 -23.41 2.56
CA GLU A 2 -2.45 -24.63 1.91
C GLU A 2 -3.01 -24.76 0.48
N GLU A 3 -4.29 -24.56 0.31
CA GLU A 3 -4.99 -24.60 -0.99
C GLU A 3 -4.44 -23.61 -2.04
N LEU A 4 -3.84 -22.51 -1.60
CA LEU A 4 -3.29 -21.50 -2.50
C LEU A 4 -1.79 -21.70 -2.77
N PHE A 5 -1.02 -22.06 -1.75
CA PHE A 5 0.43 -21.93 -1.81
C PHE A 5 1.18 -23.27 -1.78
N PHE A 6 0.61 -24.35 -1.25
CA PHE A 6 1.36 -25.58 -1.05
C PHE A 6 1.58 -26.33 -2.35
N PRO A 7 2.85 -26.55 -2.75
CA PRO A 7 3.18 -27.29 -3.97
C PRO A 7 2.61 -28.72 -3.96
N GLY A 8 2.00 -29.12 -5.07
CA GLY A 8 1.46 -30.47 -5.24
C GLY A 8 0.13 -30.75 -4.55
N VAL A 9 -0.36 -29.85 -3.70
CA VAL A 9 -1.65 -29.96 -2.98
C VAL A 9 -2.57 -28.83 -3.40
N GLY A 10 -2.10 -27.59 -3.39
CA GLY A 10 -2.86 -26.40 -3.74
C GLY A 10 -2.53 -25.86 -5.13
N ALA A 11 -2.97 -24.64 -5.40
CA ALA A 11 -2.76 -23.92 -6.67
C ALA A 11 -1.29 -23.54 -6.92
N ASN A 12 -0.43 -23.69 -5.93
CA ASN A 12 1.02 -23.45 -6.03
C ASN A 12 1.37 -22.05 -6.53
N PHE A 13 0.77 -21.02 -5.97
CA PHE A 13 1.15 -19.63 -6.29
C PHE A 13 2.59 -19.36 -5.86
N THR A 14 3.40 -18.92 -6.81
CA THR A 14 4.86 -18.68 -6.62
C THR A 14 5.23 -17.21 -6.68
N ILE A 15 4.29 -16.35 -7.07
CA ILE A 15 4.47 -14.89 -7.12
C ILE A 15 3.20 -14.19 -6.67
N CYS A 16 3.33 -13.19 -5.80
CA CYS A 16 2.21 -12.38 -5.33
C CYS A 16 2.56 -10.90 -5.35
N ARG A 17 1.53 -10.06 -5.55
CA ARG A 17 1.63 -8.63 -5.39
C ARG A 17 1.11 -8.23 -4.00
N MET A 18 1.80 -7.29 -3.37
CA MET A 18 1.35 -6.65 -2.14
C MET A 18 1.24 -5.12 -2.33
N PRO A 19 0.32 -4.44 -1.64
CA PRO A 19 0.33 -2.99 -1.62
C PRO A 19 1.45 -2.46 -0.72
N VAL A 20 1.91 -1.24 -0.99
CA VAL A 20 2.67 -0.41 -0.07
C VAL A 20 1.70 0.65 0.46
N GLY A 21 1.39 0.59 1.76
CA GLY A 21 0.29 1.34 2.35
C GLY A 21 -1.09 0.75 1.99
N ALA A 22 -2.13 1.50 2.30
CA ALA A 22 -3.50 1.05 2.04
C ALA A 22 -3.82 1.00 0.54
N ASN A 23 -4.67 0.03 0.17
CA ASN A 23 -5.29 -0.08 -1.15
C ASN A 23 -6.82 0.01 -1.02
N ASP A 24 -7.54 -0.20 -2.11
CA ASP A 24 -9.01 -0.16 -2.18
C ASP A 24 -9.72 -1.25 -1.36
N PHE A 25 -9.01 -2.32 -0.98
CA PHE A 25 -9.52 -3.39 -0.11
C PHE A 25 -9.10 -3.24 1.35
N SER A 26 -8.35 -2.20 1.71
CA SER A 26 -7.93 -1.98 3.08
C SER A 26 -9.10 -1.51 3.94
N ARG A 27 -9.14 -2.00 5.19
CA ARG A 27 -10.17 -1.60 6.15
C ARG A 27 -10.07 -0.12 6.50
N ASP A 28 -8.85 0.38 6.62
CA ASP A 28 -8.54 1.75 7.02
C ASP A 28 -7.64 2.41 5.96
N TRP A 29 -7.70 3.72 5.83
CA TRP A 29 -6.78 4.48 5.01
C TRP A 29 -5.51 4.77 5.79
N TYR A 30 -4.37 4.38 5.27
CA TYR A 30 -3.08 4.65 5.88
C TYR A 30 -1.97 4.69 4.82
N SER A 31 -0.95 5.43 5.10
CA SER A 31 0.37 5.29 4.50
C SER A 31 1.38 4.96 5.60
N TYR A 32 2.65 4.87 5.25
CA TYR A 32 3.69 4.56 6.23
C TYR A 32 4.22 5.80 6.96
N ASP A 33 3.82 6.99 6.52
CA ASP A 33 4.21 8.26 7.13
C ASP A 33 3.17 9.34 6.86
N GLU A 34 2.31 9.60 7.85
CA GLU A 34 1.26 10.63 7.76
C GLU A 34 1.60 11.91 8.53
N VAL A 35 2.87 12.08 8.95
CA VAL A 35 3.32 13.28 9.63
C VAL A 35 3.73 14.34 8.60
N ASP A 36 3.02 15.46 8.58
CA ASP A 36 3.24 16.52 7.58
C ASP A 36 4.68 17.06 7.64
N GLY A 37 5.35 17.03 6.50
CA GLY A 37 6.71 17.53 6.36
C GLY A 37 7.83 16.59 6.82
N ASP A 38 7.53 15.34 7.17
CA ASP A 38 8.53 14.36 7.63
C ASP A 38 9.37 13.79 6.48
N PHE A 39 10.15 14.65 5.81
CA PHE A 39 11.07 14.22 4.74
C PHE A 39 12.25 13.39 5.25
N THR A 40 12.52 13.41 6.53
CA THR A 40 13.59 12.63 7.17
C THR A 40 13.14 11.22 7.54
N MET A 41 11.83 10.94 7.39
CA MET A 41 11.20 9.65 7.68
C MET A 41 11.36 9.20 9.15
N GLU A 42 11.45 10.13 10.08
CA GLU A 42 11.57 9.83 11.53
C GLU A 42 10.31 9.15 12.08
N HIS A 43 9.15 9.41 11.46
CA HIS A 43 7.86 8.85 11.87
C HIS A 43 7.39 7.70 10.96
N PHE A 44 8.26 7.25 10.03
CA PHE A 44 7.95 6.11 9.19
C PHE A 44 7.61 4.86 10.01
N THR A 45 6.49 4.21 9.69
CA THR A 45 6.05 3.03 10.43
C THR A 45 5.27 2.06 9.54
N ILE A 46 5.51 0.77 9.74
CA ILE A 46 4.76 -0.33 9.13
C ILE A 46 3.80 -1.00 10.12
N ALA A 47 3.42 -0.30 11.19
CA ALA A 47 2.63 -0.85 12.29
C ALA A 47 1.29 -1.46 11.82
N ASN A 48 0.63 -0.85 10.84
CA ASN A 48 -0.61 -1.41 10.26
C ASN A 48 -0.36 -2.76 9.57
N ASP A 49 0.69 -2.87 8.80
CA ASP A 49 1.01 -4.10 8.07
C ASP A 49 1.43 -5.24 9.00
N GLN A 50 1.97 -4.92 10.17
CA GLN A 50 2.30 -5.91 11.19
C GLN A 50 1.08 -6.63 11.75
N GLN A 51 -0.11 -6.04 11.63
CA GLN A 51 -1.35 -6.64 12.14
C GLN A 51 -1.91 -7.70 11.21
N THR A 52 -1.80 -7.53 9.90
CA THR A 52 -2.45 -8.41 8.91
C THR A 52 -1.55 -8.84 7.77
N LEU A 53 -1.01 -7.89 6.99
CA LEU A 53 -0.30 -8.17 5.75
C LEU A 53 0.96 -9.01 5.98
N ILE A 54 1.82 -8.60 6.90
CA ILE A 54 3.06 -9.32 7.21
C ILE A 54 2.79 -10.71 7.77
N PRO A 55 1.88 -10.90 8.74
CA PRO A 55 1.49 -12.24 9.18
C PRO A 55 0.93 -13.12 8.07
N PHE A 56 0.12 -12.55 7.17
CA PHE A 56 -0.38 -13.28 6.00
C PHE A 56 0.75 -13.78 5.11
N ILE A 57 1.68 -12.89 4.74
CA ILE A 57 2.84 -13.22 3.90
C ILE A 57 3.70 -14.31 4.57
N LYS A 58 4.04 -14.14 5.83
CA LYS A 58 4.83 -15.12 6.59
C LYS A 58 4.14 -16.49 6.67
N ASN A 59 2.81 -16.49 6.77
CA ASN A 59 2.05 -17.74 6.76
C ASN A 59 2.03 -18.41 5.39
N ALA A 60 1.91 -17.62 4.31
CA ALA A 60 2.03 -18.15 2.94
C ALA A 60 3.41 -18.76 2.68
N GLN A 61 4.47 -18.11 3.15
CA GLN A 61 5.86 -18.59 3.01
C GLN A 61 6.15 -19.89 3.75
N LYS A 62 5.34 -20.27 4.75
CA LYS A 62 5.47 -21.61 5.38
C LYS A 62 5.09 -22.75 4.42
N TYR A 63 4.17 -22.48 3.49
CA TYR A 63 3.73 -23.44 2.48
C TYR A 63 4.49 -23.31 1.18
N GLN A 64 4.94 -22.11 0.85
CA GLN A 64 5.72 -21.80 -0.36
C GLN A 64 6.94 -20.94 0.02
N PRO A 65 8.05 -21.59 0.45
CA PRO A 65 9.27 -20.86 0.87
C PRO A 65 9.87 -19.96 -0.22
N ASP A 66 9.69 -20.34 -1.47
CA ASP A 66 10.21 -19.61 -2.65
C ASP A 66 9.23 -18.53 -3.16
N LEU A 67 8.18 -18.20 -2.38
CA LEU A 67 7.21 -17.19 -2.77
C LEU A 67 7.88 -15.85 -3.03
N ARG A 68 7.81 -15.39 -4.27
CA ARG A 68 8.31 -14.08 -4.70
C ARG A 68 7.23 -13.03 -4.50
N LEU A 69 7.65 -11.88 -4.01
CA LEU A 69 6.77 -10.74 -3.77
C LEU A 69 7.23 -9.55 -4.60
N TRP A 70 6.29 -8.81 -5.15
CA TRP A 70 6.53 -7.47 -5.63
C TRP A 70 5.53 -6.51 -4.98
N ALA A 71 5.97 -5.30 -4.71
CA ALA A 71 5.19 -4.30 -4.01
C ALA A 71 4.77 -3.18 -4.94
N SER A 72 3.57 -2.68 -4.75
CA SER A 72 3.00 -1.61 -5.55
C SER A 72 2.49 -0.50 -4.63
N PRO A 73 3.11 0.70 -4.64
CA PRO A 73 2.55 1.86 -3.96
C PRO A 73 1.19 2.20 -4.57
N TRP A 74 0.19 2.37 -3.73
CA TRP A 74 -1.15 2.76 -4.14
C TRP A 74 -1.39 4.25 -3.94
N CYS A 75 -0.96 4.74 -2.78
CA CYS A 75 -1.16 6.13 -2.45
C CYS A 75 0.03 6.65 -1.62
N PRO A 76 0.65 7.77 -2.02
CA PRO A 76 1.62 8.43 -1.17
C PRO A 76 0.93 9.01 0.07
N PRO A 77 1.69 9.39 1.11
CA PRO A 77 1.16 10.10 2.26
C PRO A 77 0.26 11.27 1.87
N ALA A 78 -0.86 11.42 2.57
CA ALA A 78 -1.85 12.44 2.22
C ALA A 78 -1.26 13.86 2.21
N TRP A 79 -0.34 14.14 3.14
CA TRP A 79 0.32 15.45 3.23
C TRP A 79 1.18 15.80 2.01
N MET A 80 1.66 14.80 1.26
CA MET A 80 2.43 15.00 0.03
C MET A 80 1.56 15.33 -1.18
N LYS A 81 0.27 15.07 -1.14
CA LYS A 81 -0.64 15.23 -2.29
C LYS A 81 -1.26 16.62 -2.34
N TYR A 82 -1.59 17.08 -3.54
CA TYR A 82 -2.34 18.33 -3.73
C TYR A 82 -3.67 18.36 -2.98
N ASN A 83 -4.42 17.27 -3.04
CA ASN A 83 -5.75 17.18 -2.44
C ASN A 83 -5.74 16.84 -0.94
N LYS A 84 -4.57 16.61 -0.35
CA LYS A 84 -4.40 16.24 1.08
C LYS A 84 -5.30 15.08 1.51
N HIS A 85 -5.56 14.16 0.60
CA HIS A 85 -6.48 13.06 0.84
C HIS A 85 -5.94 11.75 0.25
N TYR A 86 -6.24 10.62 0.91
CA TYR A 86 -5.85 9.28 0.46
C TYR A 86 -6.32 8.99 -0.97
N ALA A 87 -7.61 9.19 -1.26
CA ALA A 87 -8.19 8.88 -2.55
C ALA A 87 -7.91 9.97 -3.59
N SER A 88 -8.05 9.58 -4.87
CA SER A 88 -8.04 10.53 -5.98
C SER A 88 -9.15 11.55 -5.83
N ALA A 89 -8.86 12.78 -6.19
CA ALA A 89 -9.89 13.81 -6.31
C ALA A 89 -10.77 13.55 -7.55
N TYR A 90 -12.00 14.03 -7.48
CA TYR A 90 -12.92 14.02 -8.63
C TYR A 90 -12.38 14.91 -9.76
N THR A 91 -12.41 14.40 -10.98
CA THR A 91 -11.96 15.09 -12.20
C THR A 91 -13.14 15.28 -13.17
N GLY A 92 -14.24 15.87 -12.70
CA GLY A 92 -15.39 16.18 -13.54
C GLY A 92 -15.25 17.50 -14.30
N GLU A 93 -16.31 17.90 -15.03
CA GLU A 93 -16.33 19.13 -15.84
C GLU A 93 -16.07 20.42 -15.06
N ASN A 94 -16.23 20.40 -13.74
CA ASN A 94 -15.94 21.52 -12.84
C ASN A 94 -14.63 21.27 -12.05
N TYR A 95 -13.58 20.86 -12.73
CA TYR A 95 -12.27 20.64 -12.11
C TYR A 95 -11.76 21.94 -11.46
N ASP A 96 -11.70 21.93 -10.14
CA ASP A 96 -11.01 22.96 -9.36
C ASP A 96 -9.63 22.44 -8.97
N GLU A 97 -8.60 23.25 -9.11
CA GLU A 97 -7.19 22.85 -8.84
C GLU A 97 -7.00 22.29 -7.43
N LYS A 98 -7.82 22.72 -6.45
CA LYS A 98 -7.82 22.16 -5.09
C LYS A 98 -8.17 20.67 -5.02
N TYR A 99 -8.79 20.12 -6.07
CA TYR A 99 -9.11 18.68 -6.18
C TYR A 99 -8.08 17.92 -7.01
N ARG A 100 -7.05 18.59 -7.49
CA ARG A 100 -5.99 17.98 -8.25
C ARG A 100 -5.36 16.82 -7.48
N ASN A 101 -5.23 15.68 -8.14
CA ASN A 101 -4.50 14.53 -7.61
C ASN A 101 -3.03 14.60 -8.04
N GLY A 102 -2.16 13.96 -7.28
CA GLY A 102 -0.73 13.87 -7.56
C GLY A 102 0.12 14.65 -6.56
N LEU A 103 1.43 14.64 -6.80
CA LEU A 103 2.42 15.29 -5.96
C LEU A 103 2.78 16.68 -6.51
N PRO A 104 2.84 17.72 -5.67
CA PRO A 104 3.47 18.99 -6.04
C PRO A 104 4.95 18.80 -6.36
N ALA A 105 5.51 19.69 -7.19
CA ALA A 105 6.91 19.59 -7.63
C ALA A 105 7.92 19.67 -6.46
N ASP A 106 7.56 20.32 -5.38
CA ASP A 106 8.37 20.42 -4.17
C ASP A 106 8.33 19.17 -3.28
N LYS A 107 7.50 18.17 -3.63
CA LYS A 107 7.34 16.89 -2.92
C LYS A 107 7.88 15.69 -3.70
N VAL A 108 8.55 15.93 -4.83
CA VAL A 108 9.12 14.87 -5.69
C VAL A 108 10.62 14.75 -5.49
#